data_b3e9d3b45398a8af916fe9b7ab68f974
#
_entry.id   b3e9d3b45398a8af916fe9b7ab68f974
#
_cell.length_a   1.000
_cell.length_b   1.000
_cell.length_c   1.000
_cell.angle_alpha   90.00
_cell.angle_beta   90.00
_cell.angle_gamma   90.00
#
_symmetry.space_group_name_H-M   'P 1'
#
loop_
_entity.id
_entity.type
_entity.pdbx_description
1 polymer ?
#
loop_
_entity_poly.entity_id
_entity_poly.type
_entity_poly.pdbx_seq_one_letter_code
_entity_poly.pdbx_strand_id
1 'polypeptide(L)'
;AMNAAGIEPFGFFEFAWIGLPISVAGMLYMMFLGKYLLPNKQLDADQEIEQEVEANEVSKSKQMVSGAILLGVILVMAVGIKGVSLEMAAIIGALLCVLTGCLTEKQAYASIDWVTIFLFAGMMPVSSAMDKTGAGKLIAEWTVGLMGGAPSPLVVTGVLFILSCGLTQFMSNTASAALLCPIGIAISQNLGADPKAVLMAIAVAASCAFATPVGTPPNTLVLGPGGYRFMDYLKA
;
A
#
# COMPACT_ATOMS: atom_id res chain seq x y z
N ALA A 1 -11.39 5.88 -8.65
CA ALA A 1 -10.66 6.48 -9.78
C ALA A 1 -10.88 5.65 -11.05
N MET A 2 -10.52 4.38 -11.11
CA MET A 2 -10.61 3.53 -12.33
C MET A 2 -12.05 3.46 -12.87
N ASN A 3 -13.03 3.10 -12.04
CA ASN A 3 -14.44 3.04 -12.44
C ASN A 3 -14.98 4.37 -12.95
N ALA A 4 -14.56 5.50 -12.36
CA ALA A 4 -14.96 6.84 -12.79
C ALA A 4 -14.34 7.23 -14.16
N ALA A 5 -13.21 6.62 -14.52
CA ALA A 5 -12.53 6.82 -15.80
C ALA A 5 -12.92 5.78 -16.86
N GLY A 6 -13.89 4.90 -16.57
CA GLY A 6 -14.29 3.82 -17.48
C GLY A 6 -13.25 2.71 -17.66
N ILE A 7 -12.29 2.62 -16.75
CA ILE A 7 -11.23 1.61 -16.76
C ILE A 7 -11.68 0.43 -15.92
N GLU A 8 -11.52 -0.77 -16.44
CA GLU A 8 -11.83 -2.00 -15.71
C GLU A 8 -10.94 -2.14 -14.48
N PRO A 9 -11.50 -2.36 -13.28
CA PRO A 9 -10.73 -2.49 -12.04
C PRO A 9 -9.79 -3.69 -12.09
N PHE A 10 -8.71 -3.61 -11.31
CA PHE A 10 -7.78 -4.72 -11.16
C PHE A 10 -8.46 -5.94 -10.53
N GLY A 11 -8.16 -7.11 -11.05
CA GLY A 11 -8.49 -8.38 -10.42
C GLY A 11 -7.66 -8.60 -9.15
N PHE A 12 -8.18 -9.42 -8.23
CA PHE A 12 -7.54 -9.68 -6.93
C PHE A 12 -6.09 -10.17 -7.06
N PHE A 13 -5.81 -11.03 -8.03
CA PHE A 13 -4.48 -11.61 -8.23
C PHE A 13 -3.59 -10.85 -9.22
N GLU A 14 -4.08 -9.79 -9.86
CA GLU A 14 -3.26 -9.04 -10.83
C GLU A 14 -1.98 -8.46 -10.18
N PHE A 15 -2.08 -8.00 -8.92
CA PHE A 15 -0.94 -7.52 -8.16
C PHE A 15 0.06 -8.63 -7.78
N ALA A 16 -0.38 -9.89 -7.69
CA ALA A 16 0.49 -11.00 -7.33
C ALA A 16 1.57 -11.25 -8.39
N TRP A 17 1.26 -11.05 -9.68
CA TRP A 17 2.21 -11.23 -10.77
C TRP A 17 3.44 -10.32 -10.67
N ILE A 18 3.27 -9.14 -10.10
CA ILE A 18 4.36 -8.18 -9.91
C ILE A 18 4.88 -8.25 -8.48
N GLY A 19 3.99 -8.38 -7.51
CA GLY A 19 4.32 -8.40 -6.09
C GLY A 19 5.16 -9.59 -5.68
N LEU A 20 4.86 -10.81 -6.18
CA LEU A 20 5.64 -12.00 -5.87
C LEU A 20 7.11 -11.90 -6.33
N PRO A 21 7.41 -11.57 -7.60
CA PRO A 21 8.79 -11.37 -8.04
C PRO A 21 9.52 -10.30 -7.24
N ILE A 22 8.87 -9.16 -6.95
CA ILE A 22 9.47 -8.08 -6.15
C ILE A 22 9.75 -8.55 -4.73
N SER A 23 8.82 -9.29 -4.10
CA SER A 23 9.00 -9.83 -2.75
C SER A 23 10.16 -10.82 -2.69
N VAL A 24 10.26 -11.71 -3.67
CA VAL A 24 11.39 -12.65 -3.76
C VAL A 24 12.71 -11.90 -3.97
N ALA A 25 12.74 -10.93 -4.87
CA ALA A 25 13.93 -10.11 -5.10
C ALA A 25 14.34 -9.33 -3.83
N GLY A 26 13.37 -8.76 -3.10
CA GLY A 26 13.59 -8.07 -1.83
C GLY A 26 14.13 -9.00 -0.75
N MET A 27 13.58 -10.22 -0.62
CA MET A 27 14.12 -11.22 0.30
C MET A 27 15.56 -11.62 -0.02
N LEU A 28 15.84 -11.85 -1.30
CA LEU A 28 17.21 -12.17 -1.75
C LEU A 28 18.15 -10.99 -1.50
N TYR A 29 17.72 -9.77 -1.81
CA TYR A 29 18.49 -8.56 -1.53
C TYR A 29 18.85 -8.46 -0.04
N MET A 30 17.86 -8.58 0.85
CA MET A 30 18.09 -8.51 2.30
C MET A 30 18.98 -9.65 2.80
N MET A 31 18.85 -10.85 2.25
CA MET A 31 19.66 -12.01 2.62
C MET A 31 21.15 -11.83 2.22
N PHE A 32 21.42 -11.28 1.05
CA PHE A 32 22.79 -11.18 0.53
C PHE A 32 23.45 -9.83 0.80
N LEU A 33 22.74 -8.73 0.60
CA LEU A 33 23.27 -7.37 0.73
C LEU A 33 22.85 -6.68 2.03
N GLY A 34 21.61 -6.88 2.50
CA GLY A 34 21.08 -6.20 3.68
C GLY A 34 21.93 -6.40 4.92
N LYS A 35 22.48 -7.59 5.11
CA LYS A 35 23.38 -7.90 6.23
C LYS A 35 24.67 -7.07 6.28
N TYR A 36 25.09 -6.48 5.15
CA TYR A 36 26.25 -5.61 5.09
C TYR A 36 25.92 -4.14 5.25
N LEU A 37 24.66 -3.78 4.97
CA LEU A 37 24.17 -2.40 5.01
C LEU A 37 23.56 -2.03 6.36
N LEU A 38 22.97 -3.02 7.03
CA LEU A 38 22.35 -2.83 8.32
C LEU A 38 23.36 -3.00 9.46
N PRO A 39 23.29 -2.17 10.52
CA PRO A 39 24.14 -2.31 11.68
C PRO A 39 23.82 -3.63 12.41
N ASN A 40 24.86 -4.43 12.65
CA ASN A 40 24.71 -5.66 13.44
C ASN A 40 24.75 -5.31 14.93
N LYS A 41 23.63 -4.86 15.46
CA LYS A 41 23.44 -4.63 16.90
C LYS A 41 22.70 -5.81 17.49
N GLN A 42 23.39 -6.60 18.31
CA GLN A 42 22.74 -7.49 19.25
C GLN A 42 22.07 -6.60 20.31
N LEU A 43 20.76 -6.46 20.23
CA LEU A 43 19.98 -5.81 21.26
C LEU A 43 19.36 -6.89 22.14
N ASP A 44 19.15 -6.54 23.41
CA ASP A 44 18.39 -7.34 24.37
C ASP A 44 16.88 -7.43 23.98
N ALA A 45 16.59 -7.32 22.68
CA ALA A 45 15.27 -7.33 22.08
C ALA A 45 14.52 -8.66 22.29
N ASP A 46 15.24 -9.76 22.44
CA ASP A 46 14.63 -11.06 22.67
C ASP A 46 13.83 -11.07 23.99
N GLN A 47 14.26 -10.33 25.01
CA GLN A 47 13.57 -10.25 26.30
C GLN A 47 12.31 -9.37 26.26
N GLU A 48 12.30 -8.29 25.47
CA GLU A 48 11.11 -7.43 25.33
C GLU A 48 10.03 -8.10 24.49
N ILE A 49 10.42 -8.79 23.42
CA ILE A 49 9.48 -9.53 22.56
C ILE A 49 8.87 -10.71 23.31
N GLU A 50 9.65 -11.45 24.10
CA GLU A 50 9.14 -12.54 24.93
C GLU A 50 8.15 -12.02 25.99
N GLN A 51 8.41 -10.89 26.63
CA GLN A 51 7.50 -10.28 27.60
C GLN A 51 6.19 -9.76 26.97
N GLU A 52 6.21 -9.20 25.75
CA GLU A 52 4.98 -8.80 25.05
C GLU A 52 4.17 -10.01 24.56
N VAL A 53 4.83 -11.09 24.16
CA VAL A 53 4.15 -12.33 23.73
C VAL A 53 3.52 -13.06 24.92
N GLU A 54 4.21 -13.11 26.08
CA GLU A 54 3.65 -13.71 27.30
C GLU A 54 2.50 -12.88 27.89
N ALA A 55 2.53 -11.55 27.79
CA ALA A 55 1.46 -10.68 28.30
C ALA A 55 0.13 -10.80 27.55
N ASN A 56 0.13 -11.35 26.33
CA ASN A 56 -1.03 -11.50 25.47
C ASN A 56 -1.29 -12.98 25.11
N GLU A 57 -1.50 -13.85 26.10
CA GLU A 57 -2.01 -15.20 25.84
C GLU A 57 -3.44 -15.14 25.24
N VAL A 58 -3.51 -14.91 23.94
CA VAL A 58 -4.78 -15.05 23.19
C VAL A 58 -5.12 -16.53 23.16
N SER A 59 -6.30 -16.88 23.64
CA SER A 59 -6.80 -18.26 23.62
C SER A 59 -6.65 -18.88 22.22
N LYS A 60 -6.06 -20.07 22.12
CA LYS A 60 -5.89 -20.84 20.88
C LYS A 60 -7.18 -20.95 20.05
N SER A 61 -8.32 -21.04 20.76
CA SER A 61 -9.63 -21.05 20.12
C SER A 61 -9.92 -19.76 19.34
N LYS A 62 -9.62 -18.61 19.91
CA LYS A 62 -9.80 -17.31 19.22
C LYS A 62 -8.86 -17.15 18.03
N GLN A 63 -7.62 -17.63 18.15
CA GLN A 63 -6.66 -17.63 17.04
C GLN A 63 -7.14 -18.50 15.88
N MET A 64 -7.67 -19.69 16.14
CA MET A 64 -8.22 -20.56 15.10
C MET A 64 -9.45 -19.95 14.43
N VAL A 65 -10.37 -19.35 15.20
CA VAL A 65 -11.57 -18.71 14.66
C VAL A 65 -11.19 -17.49 13.79
N SER A 66 -10.30 -16.63 14.26
CA SER A 66 -9.86 -15.47 13.47
C SER A 66 -9.12 -15.89 12.21
N GLY A 67 -8.28 -16.93 12.28
CA GLY A 67 -7.62 -17.51 11.11
C GLY A 67 -8.61 -18.10 10.10
N ALA A 68 -9.65 -18.79 10.56
CA ALA A 68 -10.69 -19.33 9.69
C ALA A 68 -11.51 -18.21 9.01
N ILE A 69 -11.84 -17.13 9.73
CA ILE A 69 -12.52 -15.96 9.17
C ILE A 69 -11.63 -15.30 8.10
N LEU A 70 -10.36 -15.09 8.39
CA LEU A 70 -9.40 -14.50 7.44
C LEU A 70 -9.30 -15.33 6.16
N LEU A 71 -9.13 -16.65 6.29
CA LEU A 71 -9.11 -17.57 5.15
C LEU A 71 -10.41 -17.51 4.36
N GLY A 72 -11.56 -17.48 5.02
CA GLY A 72 -12.87 -17.36 4.40
C GLY A 72 -13.00 -16.07 3.58
N VAL A 73 -12.58 -14.94 4.14
CA VAL A 73 -12.59 -13.63 3.45
C VAL A 73 -11.68 -13.67 2.23
N ILE A 74 -10.45 -14.20 2.35
CA ILE A 74 -9.51 -14.32 1.23
C ILE A 74 -10.11 -15.21 0.12
N LEU A 75 -10.73 -16.32 0.48
CA LEU A 75 -11.37 -17.22 -0.51
C LEU A 75 -12.53 -16.53 -1.23
N VAL A 76 -13.40 -15.80 -0.51
CA VAL A 76 -14.50 -15.03 -1.10
C VAL A 76 -13.98 -13.98 -2.08
N MET A 77 -12.92 -13.25 -1.68
CA MET A 77 -12.27 -12.25 -2.53
C MET A 77 -11.63 -12.88 -3.78
N ALA A 78 -10.95 -14.02 -3.59
CA ALA A 78 -10.25 -14.73 -4.67
C ALA A 78 -11.20 -15.34 -5.71
N VAL A 79 -12.33 -15.89 -5.27
CA VAL A 79 -13.36 -16.49 -6.15
C VAL A 79 -14.13 -15.42 -6.92
N GLY A 80 -14.21 -14.18 -6.39
CA GLY A 80 -14.90 -13.08 -7.07
C GLY A 80 -16.40 -13.32 -7.21
N ILE A 81 -17.08 -13.59 -6.10
CA ILE A 81 -18.52 -13.87 -6.08
C ILE A 81 -19.30 -12.68 -6.65
N LYS A 82 -20.10 -12.92 -7.70
CA LYS A 82 -20.96 -11.88 -8.29
C LYS A 82 -21.88 -11.27 -7.23
N GLY A 83 -21.81 -9.94 -7.07
CA GLY A 83 -22.62 -9.20 -6.09
C GLY A 83 -21.92 -8.95 -4.75
N VAL A 84 -20.74 -9.50 -4.50
CA VAL A 84 -19.93 -9.22 -3.32
C VAL A 84 -18.67 -8.49 -3.73
N SER A 85 -18.57 -7.18 -3.41
CA SER A 85 -17.35 -6.43 -3.64
C SER A 85 -16.27 -6.81 -2.62
N LEU A 86 -15.00 -6.51 -2.93
CA LEU A 86 -13.87 -6.77 -2.04
C LEU A 86 -14.06 -6.09 -0.68
N GLU A 87 -14.59 -4.86 -0.71
CA GLU A 87 -14.86 -4.07 0.48
C GLU A 87 -15.97 -4.70 1.34
N MET A 88 -17.03 -5.22 0.71
CA MET A 88 -18.10 -5.93 1.42
C MET A 88 -17.59 -7.19 2.11
N ALA A 89 -16.75 -7.98 1.42
CA ALA A 89 -16.13 -9.17 1.99
C ALA A 89 -15.27 -8.83 3.21
N ALA A 90 -14.47 -7.76 3.13
CA ALA A 90 -13.64 -7.29 4.23
C ALA A 90 -14.48 -6.83 5.44
N ILE A 91 -15.53 -6.03 5.20
CA ILE A 91 -16.43 -5.53 6.26
C ILE A 91 -17.14 -6.71 6.94
N ILE A 92 -17.65 -7.68 6.19
CA ILE A 92 -18.30 -8.87 6.74
C ILE A 92 -17.30 -9.66 7.60
N GLY A 93 -16.07 -9.83 7.15
CA GLY A 93 -15.01 -10.49 7.93
C GLY A 93 -14.71 -9.78 9.25
N ALA A 94 -14.60 -8.45 9.23
CA ALA A 94 -14.39 -7.65 10.43
C ALA A 94 -15.56 -7.78 11.41
N LEU A 95 -16.80 -7.73 10.93
CA LEU A 95 -18.00 -7.95 11.75
C LEU A 95 -18.02 -9.35 12.35
N LEU A 96 -17.66 -10.38 11.60
CA LEU A 96 -17.57 -11.75 12.12
C LEU A 96 -16.54 -11.87 13.24
N CYS A 97 -15.39 -11.18 13.17
CA CYS A 97 -14.40 -11.16 14.24
C CYS A 97 -14.96 -10.57 15.54
N VAL A 98 -15.82 -9.55 15.45
CA VAL A 98 -16.46 -8.97 16.62
C VAL A 98 -17.59 -9.88 17.14
N LEU A 99 -18.46 -10.39 16.26
CA LEU A 99 -19.58 -11.24 16.64
C LEU A 99 -19.15 -12.59 17.26
N THR A 100 -18.03 -13.14 16.81
CA THR A 100 -17.46 -14.36 17.38
C THR A 100 -16.66 -14.11 18.67
N GLY A 101 -16.50 -12.86 19.08
CA GLY A 101 -15.75 -12.49 20.28
C GLY A 101 -14.23 -12.64 20.15
N CYS A 102 -13.71 -12.74 18.93
CA CYS A 102 -12.26 -12.68 18.68
C CYS A 102 -11.71 -11.30 19.07
N LEU A 103 -12.46 -10.25 18.75
CA LEU A 103 -12.18 -8.86 19.13
C LEU A 103 -13.37 -8.28 19.87
N THR A 104 -13.10 -7.41 20.84
CA THR A 104 -14.13 -6.55 21.42
C THR A 104 -14.42 -5.38 20.49
N GLU A 105 -15.61 -4.81 20.57
CA GLU A 105 -15.99 -3.62 19.81
C GLU A 105 -14.96 -2.48 19.97
N LYS A 106 -14.49 -2.23 21.20
CA LYS A 106 -13.48 -1.21 21.49
C LYS A 106 -12.15 -1.48 20.80
N GLN A 107 -11.70 -2.74 20.77
CA GLN A 107 -10.49 -3.13 20.06
C GLN A 107 -10.65 -2.99 18.55
N ALA A 108 -11.81 -3.36 18.00
CA ALA A 108 -12.10 -3.20 16.58
C ALA A 108 -12.06 -1.72 16.16
N TYR A 109 -12.70 -0.82 16.94
CA TYR A 109 -12.63 0.62 16.70
C TYR A 109 -11.21 1.19 16.82
N ALA A 110 -10.44 0.73 17.79
CA ALA A 110 -9.06 1.16 17.99
C ALA A 110 -8.12 0.71 16.85
N SER A 111 -8.46 -0.40 16.18
CA SER A 111 -7.68 -0.92 15.04
C SER A 111 -7.97 -0.20 13.72
N ILE A 112 -9.00 0.68 13.69
CA ILE A 112 -9.33 1.45 12.48
C ILE A 112 -8.36 2.63 12.36
N ASP A 113 -7.65 2.71 11.24
CA ASP A 113 -6.85 3.88 10.91
C ASP A 113 -7.75 5.02 10.38
N TRP A 114 -8.30 5.79 11.32
CA TRP A 114 -9.16 6.92 11.04
C TRP A 114 -8.47 8.00 10.20
N VAL A 115 -7.15 8.18 10.38
CA VAL A 115 -6.37 9.17 9.63
C VAL A 115 -6.42 8.83 8.14
N THR A 116 -6.18 7.57 7.80
CA THR A 116 -6.27 7.08 6.42
C THR A 116 -7.68 7.26 5.86
N ILE A 117 -8.73 6.92 6.62
CA ILE A 117 -10.13 7.06 6.17
C ILE A 117 -10.46 8.53 5.86
N PHE A 118 -10.18 9.44 6.78
CA PHE A 118 -10.46 10.87 6.58
C PHE A 118 -9.61 11.49 5.49
N LEU A 119 -8.35 11.06 5.34
CA LEU A 119 -7.49 11.51 4.26
C LEU A 119 -8.04 11.07 2.89
N PHE A 120 -8.49 9.83 2.78
CA PHE A 120 -9.14 9.33 1.56
C PHE A 120 -10.42 10.09 1.26
N ALA A 121 -11.30 10.27 2.25
CA ALA A 121 -12.54 11.02 2.11
C ALA A 121 -12.30 12.47 1.68
N GLY A 122 -11.24 13.11 2.18
CA GLY A 122 -10.84 14.46 1.79
C GLY A 122 -10.19 14.54 0.41
N MET A 123 -9.42 13.52 0.01
CA MET A 123 -8.74 13.49 -1.29
C MET A 123 -9.67 13.17 -2.46
N MET A 124 -10.76 12.43 -2.25
CA MET A 124 -11.74 12.16 -3.31
C MET A 124 -12.34 13.43 -3.93
N PRO A 125 -12.83 14.43 -3.15
CA PRO A 125 -13.28 15.71 -3.67
C PRO A 125 -12.17 16.47 -4.41
N VAL A 126 -10.93 16.44 -3.92
CA VAL A 126 -9.77 17.07 -4.58
C VAL A 126 -9.53 16.46 -5.95
N SER A 127 -9.51 15.12 -6.04
CA SER A 127 -9.40 14.40 -7.33
C SER A 127 -10.52 14.80 -8.28
N SER A 128 -11.77 14.83 -7.80
CA SER A 128 -12.93 15.26 -8.62
C SER A 128 -12.83 16.73 -9.04
N ALA A 129 -12.32 17.60 -8.18
CA ALA A 129 -12.08 18.99 -8.53
C ALA A 129 -11.00 19.15 -9.60
N MET A 130 -9.90 18.36 -9.49
CA MET A 130 -8.84 18.35 -10.50
C MET A 130 -9.36 17.94 -11.88
N ASP A 131 -10.26 16.94 -11.94
CA ASP A 131 -10.88 16.51 -13.19
C ASP A 131 -11.80 17.61 -13.75
N LYS A 132 -12.70 18.17 -12.91
CA LYS A 132 -13.67 19.20 -13.34
C LYS A 132 -13.03 20.52 -13.75
N THR A 133 -11.95 20.92 -13.09
CA THR A 133 -11.23 22.17 -13.40
C THR A 133 -10.21 22.02 -14.53
N GLY A 134 -9.90 20.78 -14.94
CA GLY A 134 -8.84 20.49 -15.89
C GLY A 134 -7.42 20.64 -15.31
N ALA A 135 -7.29 20.83 -14.00
CA ALA A 135 -5.99 20.96 -13.34
C ALA A 135 -5.13 19.71 -13.52
N GLY A 136 -5.74 18.53 -13.47
CA GLY A 136 -5.06 17.26 -13.76
C GLY A 136 -4.47 17.23 -15.17
N LYS A 137 -5.23 17.72 -16.17
CA LYS A 137 -4.75 17.83 -17.55
C LYS A 137 -3.59 18.81 -17.69
N LEU A 138 -3.66 19.98 -17.04
CA LEU A 138 -2.57 20.95 -17.03
C LEU A 138 -1.27 20.38 -16.41
N ILE A 139 -1.37 19.69 -15.30
CA ILE A 139 -0.22 19.01 -14.66
C ILE A 139 0.35 17.94 -15.58
N ALA A 140 -0.53 17.15 -16.21
CA ALA A 140 -0.14 16.13 -17.19
C ALA A 140 0.61 16.74 -18.37
N GLU A 141 0.05 17.78 -19.00
CA GLU A 141 0.65 18.48 -20.14
C GLU A 141 2.00 19.12 -19.76
N TRP A 142 2.10 19.73 -18.59
CA TRP A 142 3.34 20.29 -18.08
C TRP A 142 4.39 19.20 -17.85
N THR A 143 4.01 18.08 -17.24
CA THR A 143 4.89 16.93 -17.00
C THR A 143 5.37 16.32 -18.33
N VAL A 144 4.48 16.16 -19.32
CA VAL A 144 4.82 15.70 -20.68
C VAL A 144 5.75 16.71 -21.38
N GLY A 145 5.48 17.99 -21.22
CA GLY A 145 6.31 19.07 -21.76
C GLY A 145 7.75 19.03 -21.23
N LEU A 146 7.93 18.77 -19.95
CA LEU A 146 9.26 18.60 -19.34
C LEU A 146 10.01 17.37 -19.88
N MET A 147 9.29 16.35 -20.33
CA MET A 147 9.87 15.13 -20.91
C MET A 147 10.21 15.23 -22.39
N GLY A 148 10.05 16.41 -23.03
CA GLY A 148 10.45 16.63 -24.42
C GLY A 148 9.37 16.33 -25.47
N GLY A 149 8.10 16.52 -25.16
CA GLY A 149 7.02 16.65 -26.13
C GLY A 149 6.28 15.40 -26.57
N ALA A 150 6.90 14.22 -26.58
CA ALA A 150 6.27 12.92 -26.84
C ALA A 150 7.03 11.81 -26.10
N PRO A 151 6.97 11.76 -24.78
CA PRO A 151 7.69 10.72 -24.02
C PRO A 151 7.09 9.36 -24.33
N SER A 152 7.94 8.34 -24.41
CA SER A 152 7.45 6.96 -24.51
C SER A 152 6.65 6.60 -23.26
N PRO A 153 5.65 5.71 -23.35
CA PRO A 153 4.87 5.25 -22.20
C PRO A 153 5.76 4.71 -21.06
N LEU A 154 6.89 4.12 -21.40
CA LEU A 154 7.87 3.60 -20.45
C LEU A 154 8.52 4.73 -19.63
N VAL A 155 8.88 5.84 -20.25
CA VAL A 155 9.48 7.01 -19.58
C VAL A 155 8.48 7.62 -18.62
N VAL A 156 7.22 7.79 -19.05
CA VAL A 156 6.13 8.30 -18.20
C VAL A 156 5.93 7.41 -16.98
N THR A 157 5.82 6.10 -17.22
CA THR A 157 5.67 5.12 -16.14
C THR A 157 6.84 5.19 -15.15
N GLY A 158 8.07 5.30 -15.65
CA GLY A 158 9.27 5.43 -14.83
C GLY A 158 9.28 6.72 -14.00
N VAL A 159 8.93 7.86 -14.60
CA VAL A 159 8.88 9.14 -13.89
C VAL A 159 7.80 9.13 -12.81
N LEU A 160 6.60 8.62 -13.11
CA LEU A 160 5.51 8.51 -12.13
C LEU A 160 5.84 7.50 -11.03
N PHE A 161 6.56 6.43 -11.37
CA PHE A 161 7.08 5.49 -10.39
C PHE A 161 8.02 6.17 -9.40
N ILE A 162 9.04 6.88 -9.88
CA ILE A 162 10.02 7.59 -9.04
C ILE A 162 9.32 8.66 -8.19
N LEU A 163 8.40 9.41 -8.78
CA LEU A 163 7.63 10.42 -8.07
C LEU A 163 6.76 9.80 -6.97
N SER A 164 6.11 8.67 -7.25
CA SER A 164 5.32 7.93 -6.26
C SER A 164 6.18 7.39 -5.13
N CYS A 165 7.34 6.80 -5.43
CA CYS A 165 8.33 6.38 -4.43
C CYS A 165 8.82 7.54 -3.56
N GLY A 166 9.03 8.72 -4.14
CA GLY A 166 9.45 9.90 -3.40
C GLY A 166 8.36 10.41 -2.46
N LEU A 167 7.14 10.54 -2.95
CA LEU A 167 6.01 11.05 -2.18
C LEU A 167 5.64 10.11 -1.02
N THR A 168 5.65 8.81 -1.24
CA THR A 168 5.28 7.83 -0.21
C THR A 168 6.24 7.79 0.98
N GLN A 169 7.44 8.39 0.88
CA GLN A 169 8.34 8.54 2.02
C GLN A 169 7.82 9.54 3.07
N PHE A 170 6.97 10.48 2.66
CA PHE A 170 6.47 11.58 3.49
C PHE A 170 4.95 11.54 3.67
N MET A 171 4.25 10.78 2.83
CA MET A 171 2.80 10.63 2.82
C MET A 171 2.45 9.13 2.96
N SER A 172 1.20 8.84 3.34
CA SER A 172 0.76 7.45 3.30
C SER A 172 0.72 6.90 1.87
N ASN A 173 0.90 5.59 1.71
CA ASN A 173 0.84 4.89 0.42
C ASN A 173 -0.45 5.21 -0.33
N THR A 174 -1.56 5.22 0.42
CA THR A 174 -2.89 5.51 -0.12
C THR A 174 -3.05 6.95 -0.59
N ALA A 175 -2.48 7.92 0.15
CA ALA A 175 -2.50 9.32 -0.24
C ALA A 175 -1.67 9.56 -1.50
N SER A 176 -0.47 8.98 -1.59
CA SER A 176 0.40 9.07 -2.76
C SER A 176 -0.28 8.47 -4.00
N ALA A 177 -0.90 7.30 -3.87
CA ALA A 177 -1.66 6.69 -4.94
C ALA A 177 -2.89 7.53 -5.34
N ALA A 178 -3.67 8.03 -4.36
CA ALA A 178 -4.85 8.85 -4.64
C ALA A 178 -4.50 10.15 -5.38
N LEU A 179 -3.34 10.75 -5.07
CA LEU A 179 -2.85 11.95 -5.73
C LEU A 179 -2.39 11.67 -7.17
N LEU A 180 -1.63 10.58 -7.38
CA LEU A 180 -0.97 10.32 -8.67
C LEU A 180 -1.84 9.53 -9.65
N CYS A 181 -2.81 8.73 -9.20
CA CYS A 181 -3.66 7.96 -10.11
C CYS A 181 -4.44 8.81 -11.12
N PRO A 182 -5.10 9.92 -10.75
CA PRO A 182 -5.76 10.78 -11.73
C PRO A 182 -4.79 11.36 -12.77
N ILE A 183 -3.60 11.75 -12.32
CA ILE A 183 -2.53 12.27 -13.20
C ILE A 183 -2.06 11.17 -14.16
N GLY A 184 -1.82 9.97 -13.65
CA GLY A 184 -1.41 8.81 -14.44
C GLY A 184 -2.45 8.44 -15.52
N ILE A 185 -3.74 8.47 -15.16
CA ILE A 185 -4.83 8.24 -16.12
C ILE A 185 -4.83 9.30 -17.22
N ALA A 186 -4.78 10.58 -16.85
CA ALA A 186 -4.81 11.68 -17.81
C ALA A 186 -3.63 11.63 -18.79
N ILE A 187 -2.41 11.36 -18.29
CA ILE A 187 -1.22 11.23 -19.15
C ILE A 187 -1.35 10.02 -20.08
N SER A 188 -1.76 8.87 -19.56
CA SER A 188 -1.88 7.65 -20.36
C SER A 188 -2.88 7.80 -21.48
N GLN A 189 -4.04 8.42 -21.19
CA GLN A 189 -5.08 8.69 -22.19
C GLN A 189 -4.58 9.66 -23.29
N ASN A 190 -3.84 10.70 -22.90
CA ASN A 190 -3.27 11.65 -23.90
C ASN A 190 -2.21 10.99 -24.78
N LEU A 191 -1.50 9.98 -24.30
CA LEU A 191 -0.50 9.25 -25.07
C LEU A 191 -1.05 8.03 -25.81
N GLY A 192 -2.34 7.72 -25.66
CA GLY A 192 -2.94 6.50 -26.21
C GLY A 192 -2.36 5.20 -25.61
N ALA A 193 -1.80 5.29 -24.41
CA ALA A 193 -1.24 4.15 -23.68
C ALA A 193 -2.27 3.53 -22.73
N ASP A 194 -2.06 2.25 -22.35
CA ASP A 194 -2.93 1.59 -21.37
C ASP A 194 -2.74 2.21 -19.97
N PRO A 195 -3.77 2.85 -19.39
CA PRO A 195 -3.69 3.42 -18.07
C PRO A 195 -3.43 2.36 -16.98
N LYS A 196 -3.82 1.10 -17.16
CA LYS A 196 -3.61 0.03 -16.19
C LYS A 196 -2.13 -0.15 -15.85
N ALA A 197 -1.25 -0.15 -16.84
CA ALA A 197 0.19 -0.30 -16.63
C ALA A 197 0.76 0.82 -15.74
N VAL A 198 0.39 2.06 -16.03
CA VAL A 198 0.83 3.24 -15.25
C VAL A 198 0.25 3.22 -13.83
N LEU A 199 -1.02 2.87 -13.68
CA LEU A 199 -1.67 2.78 -12.37
C LEU A 199 -1.06 1.67 -11.52
N MET A 200 -0.72 0.53 -12.11
CA MET A 200 -0.01 -0.55 -11.43
C MET A 200 1.37 -0.07 -10.95
N ALA A 201 2.11 0.63 -11.79
CA ALA A 201 3.40 1.19 -11.42
C ALA A 201 3.30 2.19 -10.26
N ILE A 202 2.32 3.10 -10.29
CA ILE A 202 2.05 4.05 -9.20
C ILE A 202 1.73 3.30 -7.90
N ALA A 203 0.87 2.28 -7.95
CA ALA A 203 0.44 1.54 -6.77
C ALA A 203 1.61 0.74 -6.14
N VAL A 204 2.42 0.09 -6.98
CA VAL A 204 3.63 -0.62 -6.53
C VAL A 204 4.62 0.37 -5.91
N ALA A 205 4.88 1.49 -6.60
CA ALA A 205 5.79 2.53 -6.12
C ALA A 205 5.32 3.17 -4.80
N ALA A 206 4.03 3.42 -4.66
CA ALA A 206 3.44 3.93 -3.42
C ALA A 206 3.65 2.96 -2.25
N SER A 207 3.81 1.67 -2.51
CA SER A 207 4.12 0.66 -1.48
C SER A 207 5.62 0.56 -1.16
N CYS A 208 6.49 1.23 -1.92
CA CYS A 208 7.95 1.23 -1.74
C CYS A 208 8.40 2.32 -0.73
N ALA A 209 7.76 2.40 0.42
CA ALA A 209 8.10 3.37 1.48
C ALA A 209 9.19 2.83 2.41
N PHE A 210 10.34 2.44 1.87
CA PHE A 210 11.42 1.79 2.63
C PHE A 210 12.48 2.76 3.15
N ALA A 211 12.60 3.95 2.56
CA ALA A 211 13.68 4.89 2.88
C ALA A 211 13.49 5.65 4.21
N THR A 212 12.32 5.53 4.85
CA THR A 212 12.06 6.18 6.14
C THR A 212 11.42 5.22 7.15
N PRO A 213 11.73 5.36 8.45
CA PRO A 213 11.10 4.54 9.49
C PRO A 213 9.61 4.84 9.68
N VAL A 214 9.15 6.00 9.23
CA VAL A 214 7.76 6.46 9.41
C VAL A 214 6.88 6.23 8.19
N GLY A 215 7.43 5.76 7.08
CA GLY A 215 6.70 5.56 5.82
C GLY A 215 5.59 4.52 5.91
N THR A 216 5.83 3.44 6.66
CA THR A 216 4.85 2.37 6.88
C THR A 216 4.97 1.79 8.29
N PRO A 217 3.88 1.25 8.88
CA PRO A 217 3.91 0.61 10.20
C PRO A 217 5.00 -0.47 10.36
N PRO A 218 5.24 -1.37 9.39
CA PRO A 218 6.32 -2.36 9.50
C PRO A 218 7.70 -1.75 9.72
N ASN A 219 8.00 -0.62 9.07
CA ASN A 219 9.28 0.06 9.25
C ASN A 219 9.44 0.57 10.68
N THR A 220 8.37 1.15 11.25
CA THR A 220 8.38 1.64 12.62
C THR A 220 8.52 0.49 13.63
N LEU A 221 7.86 -0.64 13.39
CA LEU A 221 7.93 -1.81 14.26
C LEU A 221 9.34 -2.39 14.39
N VAL A 222 10.12 -2.39 13.30
CA VAL A 222 11.50 -2.93 13.33
C VAL A 222 12.53 -1.90 13.79
N LEU A 223 12.17 -0.62 13.95
CA LEU A 223 13.07 0.45 14.34
C LEU A 223 13.68 0.21 15.73
N GLY A 224 12.83 -0.04 16.73
CA GLY A 224 13.21 -0.28 18.12
C GLY A 224 13.98 -1.59 18.27
N PRO A 225 13.35 -2.75 18.00
CA PRO A 225 13.99 -4.07 18.14
C PRO A 225 15.26 -4.23 17.31
N GLY A 226 15.33 -3.61 16.11
CA GLY A 226 16.51 -3.62 15.27
C GLY A 226 17.61 -2.63 15.69
N GLY A 227 17.33 -1.72 16.62
CA GLY A 227 18.24 -0.64 17.01
C GLY A 227 18.64 0.27 15.86
N TYR A 228 17.79 0.34 14.83
CA TYR A 228 18.06 1.12 13.63
C TYR A 228 17.93 2.62 13.89
N ARG A 229 18.68 3.40 13.11
CA ARG A 229 18.54 4.86 13.05
C ARG A 229 17.90 5.26 11.74
N PHE A 230 17.36 6.46 11.65
CA PHE A 230 16.75 7.00 10.43
C PHE A 230 17.64 6.81 9.18
N MET A 231 18.96 7.07 9.34
CA MET A 231 19.91 6.95 8.24
C MET A 231 20.17 5.51 7.78
N ASP A 232 19.85 4.52 8.59
CA ASP A 232 20.05 3.12 8.22
C ASP A 232 19.00 2.67 7.19
N TYR A 233 17.79 3.24 7.25
CA TYR A 233 16.75 3.05 6.23
C TYR A 233 17.13 3.62 4.87
N LEU A 234 17.83 4.78 4.85
CA LEU A 234 18.31 5.37 3.60
C LEU A 234 19.46 4.61 2.97
N LYS A 235 20.21 3.82 3.75
CA LYS A 235 21.36 3.04 3.27
C LYS A 235 20.97 1.64 2.79
N ALA A 236 19.88 1.08 3.34
CA ALA A 236 19.38 -0.23 3.01
C ALA A 236 18.42 -0.20 1.82
#